data_6edb584dea48c361bd045a860a620bf4
#
_entry.id   6edb584dea48c361bd045a860a620bf4
#
_cell.length_a   1.000
_cell.length_b   1.000
_cell.length_c   1.000
_cell.angle_alpha   90.00
_cell.angle_beta   90.00
_cell.angle_gamma   90.00
#
_symmetry.space_group_name_H-M   'P 1'
#
loop_
_entity.id
_entity.type
_entity.pdbx_description
1 polymer ?
#
loop_
_entity_poly.entity_id
_entity_poly.type
_entity_poly.pdbx_seq_one_letter_code
_entity_poly.pdbx_strand_id
1 'polypeptide(L)'
;MSETQPRWGGPGEDYRLKKIRTTEAELFGPEDPAPAQAPTWRIPQRVRSLPFLEIIFTILGTIGVIVLMVTYVRTGGIVSAAVMTTLALIPLVIVLGVLSYLDRWEREGWKSNFICFIWGAGVATLSSLVVNSTLNLDLARTLGDQDSAAVIVAVFVAPFAEEFFKGIGVIIFILARRNSINSRLDGLICGGIVGAGFAFIENIQYFLRTSSSGAFMLTTTVFTRGILSPFVHPMATSFTGMAIALVLIRRYGALWSTIRVFLGYLTAVFFHGLWNFLASNNGIGGWFHSYITIEVPLFTCWFIYLITQSSREAKHIQQGLTPYVVQGWVLPVELQMVTDRAQRRNAVKWAASAGSEARKAMNFFLNSLAAIGLDEYARPLRRREDPARDAYDRELLTKAVEARKKFLSLTELSQAARRVSA
;
A
#
# COMPACT_ATOMS: atom_id res chain seq x y z
N MET A 1 -18.43 28.97 14.58
CA MET A 1 -17.39 27.98 14.23
C MET A 1 -16.67 27.66 15.53
N SER A 2 -16.90 26.48 16.12
CA SER A 2 -16.18 26.07 17.32
C SER A 2 -14.73 25.82 16.92
N GLU A 3 -13.78 26.51 17.52
CA GLU A 3 -12.36 26.22 17.40
C GLU A 3 -12.13 24.77 17.83
N THR A 4 -11.89 23.89 16.86
CA THR A 4 -11.56 22.49 17.15
C THR A 4 -10.14 22.45 17.71
N GLN A 5 -10.03 22.34 19.03
CA GLN A 5 -8.74 22.07 19.67
C GLN A 5 -8.26 20.66 19.29
N PRO A 6 -6.93 20.43 19.17
CA PRO A 6 -6.39 19.08 19.01
C PRO A 6 -6.87 18.18 20.15
N ARG A 7 -7.15 16.93 19.80
CA ARG A 7 -7.75 15.90 20.67
C ARG A 7 -7.05 15.68 22.02
N TRP A 8 -5.76 15.91 22.07
CA TRP A 8 -4.94 15.71 23.28
C TRP A 8 -4.52 17.02 23.97
N GLY A 9 -5.27 18.09 23.75
CA GLY A 9 -4.86 19.42 24.18
C GLY A 9 -3.72 19.96 23.33
N GLY A 10 -3.72 21.24 23.07
CA GLY A 10 -2.58 21.90 22.43
C GLY A 10 -1.32 21.81 23.32
N PRO A 11 -0.13 22.19 22.82
CA PRO A 11 0.99 22.49 23.66
C PRO A 11 0.50 23.46 24.72
N GLY A 12 1.03 23.35 25.93
CA GLY A 12 0.84 24.36 26.95
C GLY A 12 1.13 25.76 26.37
N GLU A 13 0.76 26.80 27.04
CA GLU A 13 0.95 28.19 26.55
C GLU A 13 2.38 28.47 26.06
N ASP A 14 3.36 27.78 26.63
CA ASP A 14 4.79 27.86 26.28
C ASP A 14 5.15 27.29 24.90
N TYR A 15 4.28 26.47 24.31
CA TYR A 15 4.45 25.91 22.95
C TYR A 15 3.68 26.68 21.88
N ARG A 16 2.97 27.72 22.24
CA ARG A 16 2.37 28.61 21.25
C ARG A 16 3.50 29.34 20.55
N LEU A 17 3.81 28.91 19.34
CA LEU A 17 4.68 29.69 18.47
C LEU A 17 4.04 31.08 18.37
N LYS A 18 4.70 32.08 18.99
CA LYS A 18 4.33 33.48 18.78
C LYS A 18 4.15 33.70 17.30
N LYS A 19 3.07 34.39 16.95
CA LYS A 19 2.68 34.76 15.59
C LYS A 19 3.85 34.77 14.63
N ILE A 20 3.88 33.77 13.71
CA ILE A 20 5.03 33.53 12.84
C ILE A 20 5.29 34.77 12.02
N ARG A 21 6.38 35.43 12.31
CA ARG A 21 6.97 36.44 11.45
C ARG A 21 7.83 35.73 10.41
N THR A 22 7.75 36.19 9.18
CA THR A 22 8.13 35.51 7.95
C THR A 22 9.63 35.47 7.62
N THR A 23 10.52 35.60 8.58
CA THR A 23 11.98 35.53 8.32
C THR A 23 12.58 34.22 8.82
N GLU A 24 13.51 33.62 8.06
CA GLU A 24 14.23 32.41 8.44
C GLU A 24 14.89 32.51 9.81
N ALA A 25 15.39 33.70 10.20
CA ALA A 25 16.00 33.95 11.50
C ALA A 25 15.00 33.88 12.66
N GLU A 26 13.72 34.14 12.41
CA GLU A 26 12.65 34.05 13.43
C GLU A 26 12.05 32.65 13.53
N LEU A 27 12.21 31.82 12.47
CA LEU A 27 11.84 30.41 12.49
C LEU A 27 12.78 29.57 13.36
N PHE A 28 14.02 30.03 13.54
CA PHE A 28 15.11 29.33 14.22
C PHE A 28 15.78 30.21 15.27
N GLY A 29 15.03 31.13 15.90
CA GLY A 29 15.51 32.02 16.94
C GLY A 29 16.25 31.31 18.07
N PRO A 30 17.01 32.06 18.92
CA PRO A 30 17.76 31.49 20.02
C PRO A 30 16.87 30.58 20.85
N GLU A 31 17.42 29.43 21.26
CA GLU A 31 16.74 28.39 22.04
C GLU A 31 15.83 29.05 23.08
N ASP A 32 14.51 28.91 22.90
CA ASP A 32 13.58 29.21 23.97
C ASP A 32 14.02 28.38 25.19
N PRO A 33 14.08 28.98 26.40
CA PRO A 33 14.47 28.25 27.59
C PRO A 33 13.66 26.97 27.68
N ALA A 34 14.37 25.84 27.85
CA ALA A 34 13.79 24.51 27.87
C ALA A 34 12.50 24.57 28.69
N PRO A 35 11.37 24.14 28.13
CA PRO A 35 10.08 24.29 28.77
C PRO A 35 10.15 23.67 30.15
N ALA A 36 9.83 24.48 31.19
CA ALA A 36 9.76 24.01 32.55
C ALA A 36 8.75 22.87 32.62
N GLN A 37 9.25 21.61 32.55
CA GLN A 37 8.52 20.36 32.53
C GLN A 37 7.63 20.21 31.27
N ALA A 38 8.19 19.57 30.24
CA ALA A 38 7.35 18.96 29.22
C ALA A 38 6.24 18.15 29.93
N PRO A 39 4.95 18.34 29.59
CA PRO A 39 3.90 17.57 30.20
C PRO A 39 4.31 16.10 30.16
N THR A 40 4.39 15.46 31.33
CA THR A 40 4.72 14.05 31.45
C THR A 40 3.54 13.27 30.89
N TRP A 41 3.48 13.23 29.56
CA TRP A 41 2.58 12.34 28.87
C TRP A 41 2.98 10.94 29.31
N ARG A 42 2.17 10.27 30.10
CA ARG A 42 2.26 8.82 30.20
C ARG A 42 1.92 8.29 28.81
N ILE A 43 2.94 8.23 27.96
CA ILE A 43 2.83 7.59 26.66
C ILE A 43 2.43 6.15 26.99
N PRO A 44 1.23 5.68 26.59
CA PRO A 44 0.87 4.30 26.77
C PRO A 44 2.00 3.50 26.12
N GLN A 45 2.60 2.57 26.90
CA GLN A 45 3.71 1.78 26.42
C GLN A 45 3.38 1.27 25.03
N ARG A 46 4.27 1.55 24.07
CA ARG A 46 4.27 1.13 22.66
C ARG A 46 3.05 0.30 22.28
N VAL A 47 2.17 0.84 21.44
CA VAL A 47 1.30 -0.04 20.67
C VAL A 47 2.24 -0.95 19.90
N ARG A 48 2.38 -2.18 20.38
CA ARG A 48 3.27 -3.17 19.78
C ARG A 48 2.83 -3.33 18.32
N SER A 49 3.65 -2.84 17.39
CA SER A 49 3.76 -3.52 16.11
C SER A 49 3.97 -4.99 16.46
N LEU A 50 3.23 -5.88 15.84
CA LEU A 50 3.40 -7.30 16.10
C LEU A 50 4.52 -7.82 15.17
N PRO A 51 5.82 -7.60 15.50
CA PRO A 51 6.94 -8.00 14.64
C PRO A 51 6.92 -9.51 14.40
N PHE A 52 6.28 -10.25 15.31
CA PHE A 52 6.04 -11.67 15.21
C PHE A 52 5.19 -12.06 13.99
N LEU A 53 4.09 -11.35 13.72
CA LEU A 53 3.27 -11.60 12.54
C LEU A 53 4.03 -11.28 11.23
N GLU A 54 4.78 -10.18 11.21
CA GLU A 54 5.62 -9.81 10.06
C GLU A 54 6.66 -10.90 9.75
N ILE A 55 7.28 -11.47 10.80
CA ILE A 55 8.25 -12.57 10.67
C ILE A 55 7.56 -13.83 10.15
N ILE A 56 6.41 -14.22 10.71
CA ILE A 56 5.67 -15.41 10.26
C ILE A 56 5.26 -15.25 8.79
N PHE A 57 4.72 -14.11 8.40
CA PHE A 57 4.34 -13.85 7.00
C PHE A 57 5.53 -13.96 6.06
N THR A 58 6.66 -13.39 6.46
CA THR A 58 7.88 -13.47 5.66
C THR A 58 8.37 -14.90 5.51
N ILE A 59 8.39 -15.68 6.60
CA ILE A 59 8.83 -17.08 6.58
C ILE A 59 7.88 -17.93 5.71
N LEU A 60 6.58 -17.88 5.97
CA LEU A 60 5.59 -18.68 5.24
C LEU A 60 5.56 -18.31 3.75
N GLY A 61 5.58 -17.00 3.45
CA GLY A 61 5.62 -16.52 2.06
C GLY A 61 6.90 -16.96 1.34
N THR A 62 8.06 -16.87 2.00
CA THR A 62 9.33 -17.31 1.41
C THR A 62 9.35 -18.82 1.17
N ILE A 63 8.86 -19.62 2.12
CA ILE A 63 8.73 -21.07 1.94
C ILE A 63 7.80 -21.35 0.73
N GLY A 64 6.66 -20.68 0.63
CA GLY A 64 5.75 -20.84 -0.50
C GLY A 64 6.41 -20.53 -1.84
N VAL A 65 7.14 -19.42 -1.93
CA VAL A 65 7.89 -19.06 -3.16
C VAL A 65 8.96 -20.11 -3.48
N ILE A 66 9.71 -20.59 -2.49
CA ILE A 66 10.74 -21.63 -2.70
C ILE A 66 10.10 -22.91 -3.24
N VAL A 67 8.99 -23.37 -2.65
CA VAL A 67 8.28 -24.58 -3.10
C VAL A 67 7.82 -24.43 -4.55
N LEU A 68 7.23 -23.27 -4.91
CA LEU A 68 6.78 -22.96 -6.26
C LEU A 68 7.96 -22.91 -7.25
N MET A 69 9.06 -22.24 -6.90
CA MET A 69 10.25 -22.17 -7.76
C MET A 69 10.89 -23.53 -7.96
N VAL A 70 11.01 -24.35 -6.91
CA VAL A 70 11.51 -25.73 -7.04
C VAL A 70 10.62 -26.54 -7.97
N THR A 71 9.29 -26.40 -7.87
CA THR A 71 8.34 -27.07 -8.77
C THR A 71 8.55 -26.61 -10.21
N TYR A 72 8.69 -25.31 -10.46
CA TYR A 72 8.91 -24.76 -11.81
C TYR A 72 10.27 -25.18 -12.43
N VAL A 73 11.32 -25.25 -11.62
CA VAL A 73 12.62 -25.79 -12.06
C VAL A 73 12.52 -27.28 -12.39
N ARG A 74 11.78 -28.06 -11.60
CA ARG A 74 11.59 -29.50 -11.87
C ARG A 74 10.78 -29.76 -13.13
N THR A 75 9.79 -28.93 -13.44
CA THR A 75 8.91 -29.10 -14.60
C THR A 75 9.49 -28.52 -15.89
N GLY A 76 10.13 -27.35 -15.84
CA GLY A 76 10.61 -26.62 -17.02
C GLY A 76 12.13 -26.56 -17.17
N GLY A 77 12.89 -27.01 -16.19
CA GLY A 77 14.34 -26.85 -16.13
C GLY A 77 14.77 -25.47 -15.61
N ILE A 78 16.00 -25.39 -15.10
CA ILE A 78 16.52 -24.19 -14.44
C ILE A 78 16.62 -22.99 -15.40
N VAL A 79 17.03 -23.20 -16.65
CA VAL A 79 17.18 -22.13 -17.65
C VAL A 79 15.82 -21.55 -18.01
N SER A 80 14.82 -22.39 -18.31
CA SER A 80 13.46 -21.93 -18.61
C SER A 80 12.85 -21.19 -17.44
N ALA A 81 12.96 -21.72 -16.22
CA ALA A 81 12.45 -21.06 -15.03
C ALA A 81 13.09 -19.66 -14.82
N ALA A 82 14.39 -19.53 -15.02
CA ALA A 82 15.11 -18.27 -14.92
C ALA A 82 14.66 -17.25 -15.99
N VAL A 83 14.52 -17.69 -17.25
CA VAL A 83 14.04 -16.83 -18.35
C VAL A 83 12.61 -16.36 -18.08
N MET A 84 11.69 -17.26 -17.70
CA MET A 84 10.28 -16.89 -17.43
C MET A 84 10.16 -15.98 -16.21
N THR A 85 10.99 -16.20 -15.20
CA THR A 85 11.07 -15.29 -14.04
C THR A 85 11.51 -13.88 -14.47
N THR A 86 12.52 -13.79 -15.34
CA THR A 86 13.00 -12.50 -15.88
C THR A 86 11.91 -11.79 -16.68
N LEU A 87 11.17 -12.50 -17.52
CA LEU A 87 10.04 -11.94 -18.27
C LEU A 87 8.91 -11.47 -17.34
N ALA A 88 8.63 -12.21 -16.27
CA ALA A 88 7.60 -11.83 -15.28
C ALA A 88 7.98 -10.61 -14.43
N LEU A 89 9.28 -10.24 -14.35
CA LEU A 89 9.70 -9.00 -13.70
C LEU A 89 9.22 -7.74 -14.43
N ILE A 90 9.03 -7.81 -15.74
CA ILE A 90 8.60 -6.63 -16.54
C ILE A 90 7.24 -6.11 -16.05
N PRO A 91 6.14 -6.89 -16.05
CA PRO A 91 4.86 -6.44 -15.53
C PRO A 91 4.92 -6.09 -14.04
N LEU A 92 5.70 -6.82 -13.25
CA LEU A 92 5.86 -6.54 -11.82
C LEU A 92 6.42 -5.14 -11.58
N VAL A 93 7.49 -4.75 -12.27
CA VAL A 93 8.10 -3.41 -12.13
C VAL A 93 7.12 -2.31 -12.54
N ILE A 94 6.34 -2.52 -13.61
CA ILE A 94 5.30 -1.58 -14.05
C ILE A 94 4.26 -1.41 -12.94
N VAL A 95 3.71 -2.50 -12.42
CA VAL A 95 2.65 -2.48 -11.39
C VAL A 95 3.15 -1.83 -10.11
N LEU A 96 4.28 -2.27 -9.57
CA LEU A 96 4.84 -1.71 -8.34
C LEU A 96 5.23 -0.25 -8.50
N GLY A 97 5.72 0.15 -9.68
CA GLY A 97 6.03 1.54 -10.01
C GLY A 97 4.79 2.42 -9.96
N VAL A 98 3.68 1.98 -10.56
CA VAL A 98 2.40 2.70 -10.54
C VAL A 98 1.83 2.78 -9.11
N LEU A 99 1.77 1.68 -8.38
CA LEU A 99 1.27 1.66 -7.00
C LEU A 99 2.11 2.57 -6.09
N SER A 100 3.44 2.52 -6.19
CA SER A 100 4.34 3.40 -5.44
C SER A 100 4.22 4.88 -5.83
N TYR A 101 3.84 5.17 -7.09
CA TYR A 101 3.57 6.54 -7.52
C TYR A 101 2.26 7.08 -6.93
N LEU A 102 1.27 6.25 -6.76
CA LEU A 102 -0.03 6.61 -6.17
C LEU A 102 0.07 6.78 -4.66
N ASP A 103 0.88 5.95 -3.98
CA ASP A 103 1.20 5.97 -2.55
C ASP A 103 2.27 7.03 -2.21
N ARG A 104 2.04 8.27 -2.64
CA ARG A 104 3.11 9.29 -2.61
C ARG A 104 3.10 10.20 -1.38
N TRP A 105 1.97 10.29 -0.70
CA TRP A 105 1.80 11.24 0.39
C TRP A 105 2.16 10.64 1.75
N GLU A 106 1.73 9.42 2.00
CA GLU A 106 2.04 8.65 3.19
C GLU A 106 2.59 7.27 2.79
N ARG A 107 3.87 7.24 2.42
CA ARG A 107 4.47 6.00 1.95
C ARG A 107 4.61 4.98 3.07
N GLU A 108 3.97 3.84 2.88
CA GLU A 108 4.29 2.66 3.65
C GLU A 108 5.77 2.27 3.50
N GLY A 109 6.36 1.78 4.57
CA GLY A 109 7.76 1.33 4.53
C GLY A 109 7.94 0.16 3.56
N TRP A 110 9.13 0.08 2.91
CA TRP A 110 9.44 -1.01 1.98
C TRP A 110 9.24 -2.41 2.59
N LYS A 111 9.43 -2.56 3.90
CA LYS A 111 9.19 -3.81 4.64
C LYS A 111 7.73 -4.22 4.59
N SER A 112 6.81 -3.28 4.77
CA SER A 112 5.37 -3.50 4.68
C SER A 112 4.96 -4.00 3.32
N ASN A 113 5.43 -3.31 2.28
CA ASN A 113 5.15 -3.66 0.89
C ASN A 113 5.75 -5.03 0.54
N PHE A 114 6.94 -5.35 1.04
CA PHE A 114 7.55 -6.66 0.85
C PHE A 114 6.73 -7.78 1.51
N ILE A 115 6.20 -7.57 2.71
CA ILE A 115 5.38 -8.56 3.41
C ILE A 115 4.06 -8.81 2.67
N CYS A 116 3.40 -7.76 2.18
CA CYS A 116 2.22 -7.89 1.33
C CYS A 116 2.55 -8.68 0.04
N PHE A 117 3.65 -8.31 -0.61
CA PHE A 117 4.10 -8.97 -1.84
C PHE A 117 4.39 -10.46 -1.64
N ILE A 118 5.19 -10.79 -0.60
CA ILE A 118 5.63 -12.19 -0.37
C ILE A 118 4.46 -13.10 0.05
N TRP A 119 3.44 -12.55 0.73
CA TRP A 119 2.20 -13.29 1.00
C TRP A 119 1.49 -13.66 -0.30
N GLY A 120 1.27 -12.69 -1.18
CA GLY A 120 0.65 -12.92 -2.48
C GLY A 120 1.43 -13.92 -3.33
N ALA A 121 2.75 -13.71 -3.44
CA ALA A 121 3.64 -14.54 -4.24
C ALA A 121 3.80 -15.97 -3.70
N GLY A 122 3.82 -16.14 -2.38
CA GLY A 122 4.09 -17.45 -1.77
C GLY A 122 2.82 -18.14 -1.28
N VAL A 123 2.24 -17.60 -0.17
CA VAL A 123 1.13 -18.29 0.52
C VAL A 123 -0.11 -18.34 -0.34
N ALA A 124 -0.56 -17.20 -0.86
CA ALA A 124 -1.81 -17.16 -1.63
C ALA A 124 -1.70 -18.01 -2.91
N THR A 125 -0.60 -17.88 -3.65
CA THR A 125 -0.41 -18.66 -4.89
C THR A 125 -0.29 -20.15 -4.63
N LEU A 126 0.51 -20.58 -3.63
CA LEU A 126 0.66 -21.99 -3.33
C LEU A 126 -0.66 -22.62 -2.86
N SER A 127 -1.37 -21.95 -1.94
CA SER A 127 -2.63 -22.46 -1.41
C SER A 127 -3.72 -22.56 -2.48
N SER A 128 -3.88 -21.53 -3.30
CA SER A 128 -4.86 -21.56 -4.39
C SER A 128 -4.50 -22.58 -5.48
N LEU A 129 -3.21 -22.74 -5.79
CA LEU A 129 -2.76 -23.76 -6.74
C LEU A 129 -3.16 -25.17 -6.29
N VAL A 130 -2.99 -25.49 -5.00
CA VAL A 130 -3.40 -26.79 -4.44
C VAL A 130 -4.91 -26.97 -4.59
N VAL A 131 -5.72 -25.98 -4.19
CA VAL A 131 -7.18 -26.04 -4.28
C VAL A 131 -7.62 -26.18 -5.75
N ASN A 132 -7.13 -25.31 -6.63
CA ASN A 132 -7.52 -25.30 -8.03
C ASN A 132 -7.13 -26.62 -8.74
N SER A 133 -5.94 -27.14 -8.44
CA SER A 133 -5.47 -28.41 -9.06
C SER A 133 -6.29 -29.60 -8.58
N THR A 134 -6.60 -29.67 -7.28
CA THR A 134 -7.42 -30.78 -6.71
C THR A 134 -8.81 -30.75 -7.29
N LEU A 135 -9.48 -29.61 -7.29
CA LEU A 135 -10.84 -29.48 -7.82
C LEU A 135 -10.89 -29.70 -9.32
N ASN A 136 -9.85 -29.29 -10.07
CA ASN A 136 -9.76 -29.59 -11.51
C ASN A 136 -9.67 -31.09 -11.78
N LEU A 137 -8.87 -31.83 -11.02
CA LEU A 137 -8.76 -33.28 -11.17
C LEU A 137 -10.08 -34.00 -10.84
N ASP A 138 -10.75 -33.60 -9.76
CA ASP A 138 -12.02 -34.23 -9.36
C ASP A 138 -13.13 -33.92 -10.34
N LEU A 139 -13.20 -32.67 -10.83
CA LEU A 139 -14.19 -32.27 -11.83
C LEU A 139 -13.93 -32.94 -13.18
N ALA A 140 -12.69 -33.05 -13.61
CA ALA A 140 -12.32 -33.75 -14.84
C ALA A 140 -12.71 -35.25 -14.80
N ARG A 141 -12.51 -35.89 -13.65
CA ARG A 141 -12.99 -37.29 -13.44
C ARG A 141 -14.50 -37.40 -13.50
N THR A 142 -15.22 -36.43 -12.92
CA THR A 142 -16.69 -36.44 -12.87
C THR A 142 -17.31 -36.18 -14.23
N LEU A 143 -16.76 -35.23 -14.99
CA LEU A 143 -17.24 -34.84 -16.32
C LEU A 143 -16.75 -35.78 -17.44
N GLY A 144 -15.65 -36.49 -17.20
CA GLY A 144 -14.95 -37.26 -18.25
C GLY A 144 -14.26 -36.38 -19.30
N ASP A 145 -14.14 -35.07 -19.04
CA ASP A 145 -13.57 -34.06 -19.94
C ASP A 145 -12.66 -33.08 -19.18
N GLN A 146 -11.36 -33.13 -19.50
CA GLN A 146 -10.33 -32.28 -18.87
C GLN A 146 -10.44 -30.81 -19.27
N ASP A 147 -10.82 -30.52 -20.51
CA ASP A 147 -10.87 -29.15 -21.02
C ASP A 147 -12.05 -28.38 -20.43
N SER A 148 -13.22 -28.99 -20.40
CA SER A 148 -14.40 -28.41 -19.75
C SER A 148 -14.16 -28.19 -18.24
N ALA A 149 -13.52 -29.15 -17.56
CA ALA A 149 -13.17 -29.00 -16.15
C ALA A 149 -12.22 -27.81 -15.93
N ALA A 150 -11.18 -27.68 -16.78
CA ALA A 150 -10.22 -26.59 -16.69
C ALA A 150 -10.89 -25.21 -16.86
N VAL A 151 -11.81 -25.08 -17.82
CA VAL A 151 -12.56 -23.83 -18.04
C VAL A 151 -13.46 -23.50 -16.83
N ILE A 152 -14.20 -24.46 -16.32
CA ILE A 152 -15.09 -24.27 -15.16
C ILE A 152 -14.28 -23.86 -13.93
N VAL A 153 -13.15 -24.54 -13.68
CA VAL A 153 -12.29 -24.20 -12.54
C VAL A 153 -11.68 -22.80 -12.73
N ALA A 154 -11.19 -22.47 -13.90
CA ALA A 154 -10.60 -21.16 -14.15
C ALA A 154 -11.59 -20.01 -13.98
N VAL A 155 -12.84 -20.19 -14.42
CA VAL A 155 -13.85 -19.11 -14.43
C VAL A 155 -14.57 -18.98 -13.10
N PHE A 156 -14.94 -20.11 -12.47
CA PHE A 156 -15.82 -20.10 -11.30
C PHE A 156 -15.11 -20.47 -10.00
N VAL A 157 -14.12 -21.35 -10.00
CA VAL A 157 -13.49 -21.83 -8.75
C VAL A 157 -12.27 -20.98 -8.41
N ALA A 158 -11.37 -20.79 -9.36
CA ALA A 158 -10.12 -20.10 -9.14
C ALA A 158 -10.31 -18.67 -8.60
N PRO A 159 -11.21 -17.83 -9.13
CA PRO A 159 -11.40 -16.49 -8.58
C PRO A 159 -11.82 -16.49 -7.10
N PHE A 160 -12.68 -17.43 -6.68
CA PHE A 160 -13.05 -17.56 -5.27
C PHE A 160 -11.87 -17.99 -4.41
N ALA A 161 -11.17 -19.06 -4.78
CA ALA A 161 -10.06 -19.58 -3.99
C ALA A 161 -8.91 -18.58 -3.90
N GLU A 162 -8.54 -17.99 -5.04
CA GLU A 162 -7.41 -17.07 -5.12
C GLU A 162 -7.67 -15.75 -4.37
N GLU A 163 -8.81 -15.11 -4.60
CA GLU A 163 -9.14 -13.89 -3.87
C GLU A 163 -9.36 -14.14 -2.38
N PHE A 164 -9.80 -15.35 -1.98
CA PHE A 164 -9.88 -15.75 -0.57
C PHE A 164 -8.51 -15.80 0.10
N PHE A 165 -7.52 -16.50 -0.49
CA PHE A 165 -6.19 -16.58 0.10
C PHE A 165 -5.42 -15.26 0.05
N LYS A 166 -5.61 -14.45 -1.00
CA LYS A 166 -5.10 -13.08 -1.07
C LYS A 166 -5.75 -12.21 0.01
N GLY A 167 -7.08 -12.28 0.13
CA GLY A 167 -7.87 -11.52 1.09
C GLY A 167 -7.53 -11.80 2.55
N ILE A 168 -7.25 -13.06 2.91
CA ILE A 168 -6.76 -13.43 4.25
C ILE A 168 -5.49 -12.63 4.59
N GLY A 169 -4.50 -12.59 3.70
CA GLY A 169 -3.29 -11.83 3.92
C GLY A 169 -3.54 -10.34 4.09
N VAL A 170 -4.38 -9.77 3.23
CA VAL A 170 -4.77 -8.35 3.31
C VAL A 170 -5.46 -8.05 4.63
N ILE A 171 -6.42 -8.90 5.08
CA ILE A 171 -7.10 -8.73 6.37
C ILE A 171 -6.11 -8.74 7.53
N ILE A 172 -5.27 -9.78 7.62
CA ILE A 172 -4.35 -9.94 8.74
C ILE A 172 -3.33 -8.80 8.76
N PHE A 173 -2.77 -8.43 7.60
CA PHE A 173 -1.80 -7.35 7.50
C PHE A 173 -2.40 -6.00 7.92
N ILE A 174 -3.56 -5.64 7.36
CA ILE A 174 -4.23 -4.38 7.68
C ILE A 174 -4.65 -4.34 9.16
N LEU A 175 -5.14 -5.44 9.73
CA LEU A 175 -5.50 -5.51 11.15
C LEU A 175 -4.29 -5.41 12.07
N ALA A 176 -3.16 -6.03 11.70
CA ALA A 176 -1.90 -5.93 12.44
C ALA A 176 -1.37 -4.50 12.47
N ARG A 177 -1.64 -3.72 11.44
CA ARG A 177 -1.19 -2.33 11.26
C ARG A 177 -2.33 -1.32 11.29
N ARG A 178 -3.44 -1.65 11.91
CA ARG A 178 -4.68 -0.86 11.91
C ARG A 178 -4.50 0.62 12.29
N ASN A 179 -3.49 0.94 13.09
CA ASN A 179 -3.24 2.32 13.52
C ASN A 179 -2.51 3.17 12.46
N SER A 180 -1.89 2.54 11.46
CA SER A 180 -1.25 3.23 10.33
C SER A 180 -2.14 3.27 9.07
N ILE A 181 -3.34 2.70 9.11
CA ILE A 181 -4.27 2.75 7.98
C ILE A 181 -5.15 3.99 8.12
N ASN A 182 -4.84 5.02 7.35
CA ASN A 182 -5.42 6.36 7.49
C ASN A 182 -6.35 6.71 6.34
N SER A 183 -6.19 6.05 5.19
CA SER A 183 -6.98 6.29 3.98
C SER A 183 -7.50 5.01 3.33
N ARG A 184 -8.47 5.15 2.43
CA ARG A 184 -8.91 4.02 1.59
C ARG A 184 -7.82 3.60 0.62
N LEU A 185 -6.94 4.53 0.27
CA LEU A 185 -5.83 4.28 -0.65
C LEU A 185 -4.85 3.28 -0.04
N ASP A 186 -4.59 3.33 1.28
CA ASP A 186 -3.72 2.36 1.96
C ASP A 186 -4.21 0.91 1.76
N GLY A 187 -5.54 0.73 1.89
CA GLY A 187 -6.13 -0.58 1.62
C GLY A 187 -6.04 -1.00 0.15
N LEU A 188 -6.28 -0.07 -0.78
CA LEU A 188 -6.14 -0.31 -2.22
C LEU A 188 -4.70 -0.69 -2.58
N ILE A 189 -3.71 0.01 -2.05
CA ILE A 189 -2.29 -0.25 -2.28
C ILE A 189 -1.89 -1.60 -1.67
N CYS A 190 -2.27 -1.87 -0.42
CA CYS A 190 -1.98 -3.15 0.23
C CYS A 190 -2.54 -4.34 -0.58
N GLY A 191 -3.84 -4.28 -0.95
CA GLY A 191 -4.47 -5.30 -1.80
C GLY A 191 -3.82 -5.41 -3.16
N GLY A 192 -3.50 -4.26 -3.78
CA GLY A 192 -2.81 -4.20 -5.06
C GLY A 192 -1.43 -4.86 -5.04
N ILE A 193 -0.65 -4.68 -3.98
CA ILE A 193 0.67 -5.29 -3.81
C ILE A 193 0.56 -6.81 -3.59
N VAL A 194 -0.42 -7.27 -2.78
CA VAL A 194 -0.69 -8.70 -2.63
C VAL A 194 -1.07 -9.31 -3.98
N GLY A 195 -1.95 -8.66 -4.75
CA GLY A 195 -2.30 -9.07 -6.11
C GLY A 195 -1.11 -9.07 -7.07
N ALA A 196 -0.19 -8.09 -6.96
CA ALA A 196 1.03 -8.05 -7.78
C ALA A 196 1.99 -9.20 -7.48
N GLY A 197 2.14 -9.57 -6.19
CA GLY A 197 2.93 -10.74 -5.79
C GLY A 197 2.37 -12.03 -6.34
N PHE A 198 1.06 -12.21 -6.26
CA PHE A 198 0.35 -13.34 -6.86
C PHE A 198 0.55 -13.39 -8.38
N ALA A 199 0.25 -12.28 -9.08
CA ALA A 199 0.41 -12.18 -10.54
C ALA A 199 1.83 -12.49 -11.01
N PHE A 200 2.85 -12.09 -10.24
CA PHE A 200 4.25 -12.36 -10.57
C PHE A 200 4.53 -13.86 -10.68
N ILE A 201 4.16 -14.62 -9.67
CA ILE A 201 4.38 -16.07 -9.65
C ILE A 201 3.50 -16.79 -10.66
N GLU A 202 2.24 -16.37 -10.78
CA GLU A 202 1.33 -16.94 -11.75
C GLU A 202 1.80 -16.69 -13.21
N ASN A 203 2.34 -15.51 -13.50
CA ASN A 203 2.93 -15.24 -14.81
C ASN A 203 4.09 -16.17 -15.13
N ILE A 204 4.96 -16.50 -14.16
CA ILE A 204 6.02 -17.50 -14.37
C ILE A 204 5.41 -18.84 -14.77
N GLN A 205 4.36 -19.27 -14.08
CA GLN A 205 3.65 -20.52 -14.37
C GLN A 205 3.06 -20.54 -15.79
N TYR A 206 2.34 -19.48 -16.17
CA TYR A 206 1.74 -19.37 -17.50
C TYR A 206 2.80 -19.30 -18.62
N PHE A 207 3.87 -18.56 -18.41
CA PHE A 207 4.96 -18.46 -19.37
C PHE A 207 5.69 -19.79 -19.56
N LEU A 208 5.93 -20.54 -18.48
CA LEU A 208 6.48 -21.90 -18.56
C LEU A 208 5.53 -22.83 -19.33
N ARG A 209 4.24 -22.81 -19.01
CA ARG A 209 3.24 -23.65 -19.67
C ARG A 209 3.16 -23.34 -21.18
N THR A 210 3.12 -22.07 -21.57
CA THR A 210 2.98 -21.68 -22.97
C THR A 210 4.30 -21.79 -23.76
N SER A 211 5.45 -21.78 -23.08
CA SER A 211 6.75 -22.00 -23.75
C SER A 211 6.87 -23.39 -24.40
N SER A 212 6.22 -24.40 -23.83
CA SER A 212 6.16 -25.75 -24.41
C SER A 212 5.28 -25.83 -25.65
N SER A 213 4.37 -24.87 -25.85
CA SER A 213 3.49 -24.76 -27.02
C SER A 213 4.09 -23.93 -28.16
N GLY A 214 5.32 -23.46 -28.00
CA GLY A 214 6.09 -22.73 -29.03
C GLY A 214 6.18 -21.23 -28.81
N ALA A 215 7.10 -20.59 -29.53
CA ALA A 215 7.46 -19.18 -29.36
C ALA A 215 6.28 -18.21 -29.56
N PHE A 216 5.38 -18.50 -30.50
CA PHE A 216 4.21 -17.66 -30.78
C PHE A 216 3.27 -17.61 -29.57
N MET A 217 2.95 -18.76 -28.96
CA MET A 217 2.08 -18.84 -27.79
C MET A 217 2.71 -18.17 -26.58
N LEU A 218 4.00 -18.36 -26.36
CA LEU A 218 4.74 -17.68 -25.31
C LEU A 218 4.68 -16.15 -25.48
N THR A 219 5.02 -15.65 -26.68
CA THR A 219 5.02 -14.20 -26.96
C THR A 219 3.63 -13.60 -26.77
N THR A 220 2.59 -14.28 -27.26
CA THR A 220 1.20 -13.86 -27.07
C THR A 220 0.85 -13.80 -25.59
N THR A 221 1.21 -14.81 -24.80
CA THR A 221 0.91 -14.85 -23.36
C THR A 221 1.69 -13.76 -22.60
N VAL A 222 2.96 -13.55 -22.89
CA VAL A 222 3.76 -12.48 -22.29
C VAL A 222 3.17 -11.11 -22.64
N PHE A 223 2.74 -10.89 -23.86
CA PHE A 223 2.15 -9.63 -24.28
C PHE A 223 0.79 -9.39 -23.63
N THR A 224 -0.11 -10.37 -23.65
CA THR A 224 -1.45 -10.23 -23.08
C THR A 224 -1.41 -10.06 -21.56
N ARG A 225 -0.72 -10.94 -20.84
CA ARG A 225 -0.66 -10.90 -19.37
C ARG A 225 0.32 -9.85 -18.83
N GLY A 226 1.44 -9.63 -19.54
CA GLY A 226 2.52 -8.77 -19.06
C GLY A 226 2.39 -7.30 -19.45
N ILE A 227 1.79 -7.00 -20.59
CA ILE A 227 1.69 -5.63 -21.12
C ILE A 227 0.24 -5.13 -21.11
N LEU A 228 -0.69 -5.90 -21.64
CA LEU A 228 -2.08 -5.47 -21.77
C LEU A 228 -2.83 -5.55 -20.42
N SER A 229 -2.61 -6.58 -19.64
CA SER A 229 -3.40 -6.83 -18.42
C SER A 229 -2.60 -7.12 -17.15
N PRO A 230 -1.48 -6.40 -16.88
CA PRO A 230 -0.68 -6.63 -15.67
C PRO A 230 -1.41 -6.27 -14.38
N PHE A 231 -2.52 -5.53 -14.48
CA PHE A 231 -3.27 -4.99 -13.34
C PHE A 231 -4.49 -5.80 -12.92
N VAL A 232 -4.80 -6.94 -13.56
CA VAL A 232 -5.99 -7.75 -13.24
C VAL A 232 -6.04 -8.12 -11.76
N HIS A 233 -5.04 -8.85 -11.26
CA HIS A 233 -4.99 -9.24 -9.84
C HIS A 233 -4.79 -8.05 -8.89
N PRO A 234 -3.90 -7.07 -9.18
CA PRO A 234 -3.81 -5.85 -8.38
C PRO A 234 -5.13 -5.10 -8.26
N MET A 235 -5.88 -4.96 -9.36
CA MET A 235 -7.19 -4.33 -9.36
C MET A 235 -8.20 -5.14 -8.54
N ALA A 236 -8.34 -6.42 -8.81
CA ALA A 236 -9.30 -7.28 -8.12
C ALA A 236 -9.08 -7.25 -6.60
N THR A 237 -7.88 -7.61 -6.13
CA THR A 237 -7.58 -7.70 -4.69
C THR A 237 -7.64 -6.34 -4.00
N SER A 238 -7.42 -5.22 -4.73
CA SER A 238 -7.51 -3.86 -4.19
C SER A 238 -8.90 -3.52 -3.64
N PHE A 239 -9.97 -4.07 -4.20
CA PHE A 239 -11.35 -3.86 -3.70
C PHE A 239 -11.55 -4.47 -2.31
N THR A 240 -10.98 -5.64 -2.06
CA THR A 240 -10.97 -6.26 -0.72
C THR A 240 -10.21 -5.37 0.27
N GLY A 241 -9.02 -4.91 -0.08
CA GLY A 241 -8.21 -4.02 0.75
C GLY A 241 -8.92 -2.70 1.06
N MET A 242 -9.52 -2.07 0.05
CA MET A 242 -10.31 -0.85 0.22
C MET A 242 -11.47 -1.02 1.19
N ALA A 243 -12.20 -2.12 1.08
CA ALA A 243 -13.34 -2.41 1.95
C ALA A 243 -12.90 -2.55 3.42
N ILE A 244 -11.77 -3.22 3.68
CA ILE A 244 -11.21 -3.40 5.02
C ILE A 244 -10.76 -2.05 5.59
N ALA A 245 -10.01 -1.25 4.81
CA ALA A 245 -9.58 0.08 5.23
C ALA A 245 -10.77 1.00 5.55
N LEU A 246 -11.80 1.01 4.70
CA LEU A 246 -13.03 1.76 4.94
C LEU A 246 -13.70 1.40 6.27
N VAL A 247 -13.76 0.11 6.59
CA VAL A 247 -14.34 -0.40 7.83
C VAL A 247 -13.55 0.08 9.04
N LEU A 248 -12.23 0.03 8.97
CA LEU A 248 -11.35 0.50 10.05
C LEU A 248 -11.46 2.00 10.28
N ILE A 249 -11.41 2.79 9.21
CA ILE A 249 -11.47 4.25 9.29
C ILE A 249 -12.82 4.73 9.83
N ARG A 250 -13.92 4.12 9.36
CA ARG A 250 -15.28 4.51 9.73
C ARG A 250 -15.79 3.87 11.01
N ARG A 251 -15.15 2.80 11.48
CA ARG A 251 -15.51 2.04 12.69
C ARG A 251 -16.99 1.64 12.73
N TYR A 252 -17.44 0.98 11.69
CA TYR A 252 -18.79 0.40 11.63
C TYR A 252 -18.98 -0.67 12.71
N GLY A 253 -20.23 -0.98 13.07
CA GLY A 253 -20.56 -2.15 13.88
C GLY A 253 -20.20 -3.47 13.17
N ALA A 254 -20.03 -4.56 13.93
CA ALA A 254 -19.54 -5.85 13.43
C ALA A 254 -20.28 -6.34 12.17
N LEU A 255 -21.60 -6.39 12.21
CA LEU A 255 -22.42 -6.83 11.07
C LEU A 255 -22.14 -6.04 9.80
N TRP A 256 -22.15 -4.71 9.88
CA TRP A 256 -21.91 -3.84 8.72
C TRP A 256 -20.46 -3.88 8.24
N SER A 257 -19.52 -4.16 9.13
CA SER A 257 -18.13 -4.39 8.78
C SER A 257 -17.98 -5.67 7.96
N THR A 258 -18.54 -6.77 8.46
CA THR A 258 -18.52 -8.07 7.76
C THR A 258 -19.17 -7.98 6.38
N ILE A 259 -20.35 -7.37 6.28
CA ILE A 259 -21.04 -7.20 4.98
C ILE A 259 -20.17 -6.43 4.00
N ARG A 260 -19.53 -5.32 4.41
CA ARG A 260 -18.71 -4.50 3.51
C ARG A 260 -17.45 -5.22 3.05
N VAL A 261 -16.77 -5.91 3.96
CA VAL A 261 -15.59 -6.70 3.61
C VAL A 261 -15.97 -7.83 2.65
N PHE A 262 -17.08 -8.52 2.93
CA PHE A 262 -17.58 -9.57 2.05
C PHE A 262 -17.97 -9.04 0.67
N LEU A 263 -18.63 -7.89 0.58
CA LEU A 263 -18.93 -7.24 -0.71
C LEU A 263 -17.65 -6.83 -1.45
N GLY A 264 -16.63 -6.33 -0.74
CA GLY A 264 -15.33 -6.05 -1.34
C GLY A 264 -14.67 -7.30 -1.93
N TYR A 265 -14.71 -8.41 -1.19
CA TYR A 265 -14.25 -9.72 -1.65
C TYR A 265 -15.06 -10.21 -2.87
N LEU A 266 -16.38 -10.15 -2.84
CA LEU A 266 -17.20 -10.54 -4.00
C LEU A 266 -16.94 -9.67 -5.23
N THR A 267 -16.65 -8.38 -5.03
CA THR A 267 -16.24 -7.48 -6.12
C THR A 267 -14.92 -7.92 -6.73
N ALA A 268 -13.94 -8.32 -5.88
CA ALA A 268 -12.66 -8.87 -6.36
C ALA A 268 -12.87 -10.17 -7.16
N VAL A 269 -13.65 -11.10 -6.62
CA VAL A 269 -14.02 -12.36 -7.30
C VAL A 269 -14.70 -12.10 -8.64
N PHE A 270 -15.63 -11.14 -8.69
CA PHE A 270 -16.34 -10.78 -9.92
C PHE A 270 -15.40 -10.28 -11.02
N PHE A 271 -14.55 -9.30 -10.73
CA PHE A 271 -13.64 -8.75 -11.74
C PHE A 271 -12.59 -9.75 -12.17
N HIS A 272 -12.10 -10.56 -11.26
CA HIS A 272 -11.17 -11.64 -11.57
C HIS A 272 -11.84 -12.73 -12.43
N GLY A 273 -13.03 -13.20 -12.05
CA GLY A 273 -13.79 -14.18 -12.80
C GLY A 273 -14.21 -13.68 -14.18
N LEU A 274 -14.58 -12.40 -14.29
CA LEU A 274 -14.90 -11.76 -15.57
C LEU A 274 -13.69 -11.81 -16.52
N TRP A 275 -12.49 -11.48 -16.03
CA TRP A 275 -11.26 -11.61 -16.80
C TRP A 275 -11.07 -13.06 -17.30
N ASN A 276 -11.13 -14.04 -16.41
CA ASN A 276 -10.93 -15.43 -16.75
C ASN A 276 -11.98 -15.93 -17.75
N PHE A 277 -13.24 -15.51 -17.59
CA PHE A 277 -14.33 -15.83 -18.53
C PHE A 277 -14.05 -15.28 -19.93
N LEU A 278 -13.68 -13.99 -20.05
CA LEU A 278 -13.40 -13.35 -21.33
C LEU A 278 -12.17 -13.97 -22.00
N ALA A 279 -11.15 -14.34 -21.20
CA ALA A 279 -9.95 -15.00 -21.72
C ALA A 279 -10.20 -16.44 -22.19
N SER A 280 -11.18 -17.15 -21.61
CA SER A 280 -11.44 -18.57 -21.90
C SER A 280 -12.36 -18.81 -23.10
N ASN A 281 -13.26 -17.87 -23.42
CA ASN A 281 -14.41 -18.17 -24.30
C ASN A 281 -14.29 -17.67 -25.75
N ASN A 282 -13.33 -16.83 -26.10
CA ASN A 282 -13.43 -16.05 -27.34
C ASN A 282 -12.28 -16.27 -28.36
N GLY A 283 -11.32 -17.13 -28.11
CA GLY A 283 -10.10 -17.19 -28.91
C GLY A 283 -9.37 -15.83 -28.92
N ILE A 284 -8.27 -15.71 -29.65
CA ILE A 284 -7.42 -14.50 -29.64
C ILE A 284 -8.18 -13.25 -30.14
N GLY A 285 -8.93 -13.38 -31.24
CA GLY A 285 -9.66 -12.24 -31.84
C GLY A 285 -10.83 -11.77 -30.98
N GLY A 286 -11.63 -12.70 -30.48
CA GLY A 286 -12.75 -12.39 -29.59
C GLY A 286 -12.30 -11.85 -28.23
N TRP A 287 -11.21 -12.39 -27.70
CA TRP A 287 -10.60 -11.86 -26.49
C TRP A 287 -10.16 -10.39 -26.67
N PHE A 288 -9.49 -10.06 -27.78
CA PHE A 288 -9.03 -8.69 -28.05
C PHE A 288 -10.18 -7.70 -28.16
N HIS A 289 -11.29 -8.11 -28.80
CA HIS A 289 -12.52 -7.30 -28.85
C HIS A 289 -13.07 -7.04 -27.43
N SER A 290 -13.22 -8.08 -26.61
CA SER A 290 -13.71 -7.97 -25.23
C SER A 290 -12.74 -7.16 -24.36
N TYR A 291 -11.45 -7.30 -24.55
CA TYR A 291 -10.43 -6.51 -23.88
C TYR A 291 -10.63 -5.01 -24.11
N ILE A 292 -10.77 -4.58 -25.38
CA ILE A 292 -10.95 -3.15 -25.71
C ILE A 292 -12.30 -2.63 -25.21
N THR A 293 -13.37 -3.40 -25.37
CA THR A 293 -14.73 -2.93 -25.11
C THR A 293 -15.14 -3.01 -23.63
N ILE A 294 -14.57 -3.91 -22.86
CA ILE A 294 -14.94 -4.16 -21.46
C ILE A 294 -13.78 -3.85 -20.52
N GLU A 295 -12.63 -4.49 -20.72
CA GLU A 295 -11.55 -4.45 -19.72
C GLU A 295 -10.80 -3.12 -19.71
N VAL A 296 -10.49 -2.54 -20.86
CA VAL A 296 -9.85 -1.21 -20.95
C VAL A 296 -10.69 -0.14 -20.25
N PRO A 297 -12.04 -0.04 -20.49
CA PRO A 297 -12.90 0.85 -19.70
C PRO A 297 -12.85 0.58 -18.18
N LEU A 298 -12.87 -0.68 -17.76
CA LEU A 298 -12.80 -1.04 -16.34
C LEU A 298 -11.48 -0.63 -15.69
N PHE A 299 -10.34 -0.92 -16.35
CA PHE A 299 -9.03 -0.46 -15.90
C PHE A 299 -8.95 1.07 -15.86
N THR A 300 -9.48 1.73 -16.88
CA THR A 300 -9.52 3.20 -16.93
C THR A 300 -10.30 3.78 -15.76
N CYS A 301 -11.50 3.26 -15.48
CA CYS A 301 -12.29 3.68 -14.32
C CYS A 301 -11.54 3.44 -12.99
N TRP A 302 -10.90 2.28 -12.84
CA TRP A 302 -10.12 1.97 -11.65
C TRP A 302 -8.91 2.91 -11.50
N PHE A 303 -8.17 3.19 -12.56
CA PHE A 303 -7.06 4.16 -12.55
C PHE A 303 -7.53 5.58 -12.23
N ILE A 304 -8.62 6.04 -12.83
CA ILE A 304 -9.21 7.35 -12.51
C ILE A 304 -9.59 7.41 -11.04
N TYR A 305 -10.17 6.33 -10.51
CA TYR A 305 -10.51 6.24 -9.09
C TYR A 305 -9.27 6.34 -8.20
N LEU A 306 -8.21 5.57 -8.47
CA LEU A 306 -6.95 5.62 -7.72
C LEU A 306 -6.30 7.00 -7.76
N ILE A 307 -6.18 7.61 -8.94
CA ILE A 307 -5.60 8.94 -9.13
C ILE A 307 -6.42 9.98 -8.35
N THR A 308 -7.75 9.85 -8.39
CA THR A 308 -8.66 10.73 -7.65
C THR A 308 -8.48 10.58 -6.14
N GLN A 309 -8.39 9.34 -5.61
CA GLN A 309 -8.13 9.12 -4.19
C GLN A 309 -6.76 9.70 -3.78
N SER A 310 -5.70 9.39 -4.51
CA SER A 310 -4.36 9.92 -4.24
C SER A 310 -4.29 11.46 -4.33
N SER A 311 -5.07 12.08 -5.22
CA SER A 311 -5.14 13.55 -5.32
C SER A 311 -5.94 14.19 -4.19
N ARG A 312 -6.96 13.48 -3.68
CA ARG A 312 -7.77 13.94 -2.55
C ARG A 312 -7.01 13.89 -1.22
N GLU A 313 -6.07 12.96 -1.07
CA GLU A 313 -5.27 12.85 0.15
C GLU A 313 -4.55 14.15 0.50
N ALA A 314 -3.94 14.82 -0.47
CA ALA A 314 -3.30 16.11 -0.22
C ALA A 314 -4.26 17.14 0.41
N LYS A 315 -5.52 17.18 -0.06
CA LYS A 315 -6.56 18.04 0.50
C LYS A 315 -7.00 17.61 1.89
N HIS A 316 -7.12 16.30 2.10
CA HIS A 316 -7.46 15.73 3.42
C HIS A 316 -6.36 16.02 4.44
N ILE A 317 -5.09 15.84 4.07
CA ILE A 317 -3.94 16.20 4.88
C ILE A 317 -3.98 17.69 5.24
N GLN A 318 -4.22 18.56 4.25
CA GLN A 318 -4.32 20.00 4.48
C GLN A 318 -5.42 20.34 5.49
N GLN A 319 -6.61 19.77 5.31
CA GLN A 319 -7.75 19.99 6.20
C GLN A 319 -7.49 19.48 7.61
N GLY A 320 -6.90 18.28 7.74
CA GLY A 320 -6.59 17.70 9.05
C GLY A 320 -5.46 18.41 9.80
N LEU A 321 -4.48 18.99 9.10
CA LEU A 321 -3.38 19.73 9.72
C LEU A 321 -3.69 21.21 9.97
N THR A 322 -4.74 21.76 9.38
CA THR A 322 -5.09 23.18 9.56
C THR A 322 -5.21 23.58 11.04
N PRO A 323 -5.87 22.81 11.94
CA PRO A 323 -5.91 23.14 13.37
C PRO A 323 -4.52 23.24 14.02
N TYR A 324 -3.59 22.39 13.60
CA TYR A 324 -2.20 22.40 14.10
C TYR A 324 -1.42 23.61 13.62
N VAL A 325 -1.71 24.10 12.42
CA VAL A 325 -1.13 25.35 11.90
C VAL A 325 -1.66 26.55 12.66
N VAL A 326 -2.97 26.62 12.90
CA VAL A 326 -3.59 27.72 13.65
C VAL A 326 -3.05 27.80 15.07
N GLN A 327 -2.75 26.67 15.70
CA GLN A 327 -2.19 26.60 17.04
C GLN A 327 -0.66 26.69 17.08
N GLY A 328 0.02 26.80 15.94
CA GLY A 328 1.46 26.95 15.86
C GLY A 328 2.30 25.69 16.04
N TRP A 329 1.68 24.49 16.02
CA TRP A 329 2.40 23.22 16.06
C TRP A 329 3.11 22.89 14.74
N VAL A 330 2.47 23.23 13.64
CA VAL A 330 2.95 23.03 12.27
C VAL A 330 3.06 24.39 11.60
N LEU A 331 4.19 24.65 10.93
CA LEU A 331 4.39 25.89 10.23
C LEU A 331 3.64 25.86 8.88
N PRO A 332 3.14 27.02 8.38
CA PRO A 332 2.51 27.08 7.06
C PRO A 332 3.38 26.53 5.93
N VAL A 333 4.71 26.77 5.99
CA VAL A 333 5.67 26.20 5.03
C VAL A 333 5.76 24.69 5.12
N GLU A 334 5.66 24.12 6.32
CA GLU A 334 5.69 22.66 6.52
C GLU A 334 4.41 22.00 5.99
N LEU A 335 3.25 22.66 6.15
CA LEU A 335 2.01 22.21 5.52
C LEU A 335 2.16 22.16 4.00
N GLN A 336 2.77 23.18 3.39
CA GLN A 336 3.06 23.17 1.95
C GLN A 336 4.04 22.05 1.58
N MET A 337 5.10 21.82 2.37
CA MET A 337 6.04 20.71 2.15
C MET A 337 5.35 19.34 2.17
N VAL A 338 4.31 19.16 2.96
CA VAL A 338 3.57 17.90 3.05
C VAL A 338 2.57 17.74 1.91
N THR A 339 1.89 18.81 1.50
CA THR A 339 0.74 18.77 0.58
C THR A 339 1.08 19.12 -0.87
N ASP A 340 2.25 19.73 -1.13
CA ASP A 340 2.73 20.03 -2.48
C ASP A 340 3.94 19.16 -2.86
N ARG A 341 3.89 18.53 -4.04
CA ARG A 341 4.93 17.59 -4.50
C ARG A 341 6.26 18.26 -4.79
N ALA A 342 6.23 19.49 -5.29
CA ALA A 342 7.47 20.22 -5.61
C ALA A 342 8.15 20.66 -4.31
N GLN A 343 7.39 21.22 -3.37
CA GLN A 343 7.88 21.62 -2.06
C GLN A 343 8.41 20.41 -1.28
N ARG A 344 7.69 19.30 -1.28
CA ARG A 344 8.14 18.05 -0.65
C ARG A 344 9.49 17.58 -1.20
N ARG A 345 9.63 17.55 -2.53
CA ARG A 345 10.90 17.16 -3.18
C ARG A 345 12.04 18.13 -2.83
N ASN A 346 11.76 19.44 -2.81
CA ASN A 346 12.72 20.45 -2.46
C ASN A 346 13.19 20.32 -1.00
N ALA A 347 12.27 20.12 -0.06
CA ALA A 347 12.56 19.88 1.35
C ALA A 347 13.47 18.65 1.53
N VAL A 348 13.14 17.53 0.86
CA VAL A 348 13.94 16.30 0.93
C VAL A 348 15.32 16.48 0.30
N LYS A 349 15.44 17.21 -0.83
CA LYS A 349 16.73 17.55 -1.46
C LYS A 349 17.57 18.45 -0.57
N TRP A 350 16.95 19.45 0.04
CA TRP A 350 17.61 20.35 0.98
C TRP A 350 18.18 19.58 2.18
N ALA A 351 17.39 18.73 2.82
CA ALA A 351 17.87 17.89 3.91
C ALA A 351 18.96 16.90 3.45
N ALA A 352 18.85 16.35 2.23
CA ALA A 352 19.84 15.44 1.67
C ALA A 352 21.23 16.12 1.46
N SER A 353 21.28 17.43 1.28
CA SER A 353 22.55 18.17 1.20
C SER A 353 23.36 18.15 2.49
N ALA A 354 22.71 17.87 3.63
CA ALA A 354 23.34 17.68 4.94
C ALA A 354 23.60 16.20 5.30
N GLY A 355 23.33 15.27 4.35
CA GLY A 355 23.62 13.85 4.51
C GLY A 355 22.40 12.95 4.59
N SER A 356 22.65 11.63 4.63
CA SER A 356 21.61 10.61 4.59
C SER A 356 20.71 10.64 5.82
N GLU A 357 21.23 10.96 6.99
CA GLU A 357 20.50 11.03 8.25
C GLU A 357 19.51 12.20 8.27
N ALA A 358 19.91 13.37 7.79
CA ALA A 358 19.03 14.53 7.65
C ALA A 358 17.91 14.22 6.65
N ARG A 359 18.23 13.58 5.51
CA ARG A 359 17.23 13.11 4.54
C ARG A 359 16.23 12.11 5.15
N LYS A 360 16.71 11.14 5.95
CA LYS A 360 15.84 10.17 6.63
C LYS A 360 14.90 10.86 7.63
N ALA A 361 15.44 11.78 8.44
CA ALA A 361 14.67 12.55 9.39
C ALA A 361 13.59 13.41 8.71
N MET A 362 13.93 14.12 7.62
CA MET A 362 12.97 14.89 6.82
C MET A 362 11.86 14.01 6.25
N ASN A 363 12.20 12.88 5.64
CA ASN A 363 11.19 11.95 5.11
C ASN A 363 10.26 11.42 6.22
N PHE A 364 10.82 11.06 7.37
CA PHE A 364 10.04 10.61 8.52
C PHE A 364 9.09 11.70 9.00
N PHE A 365 9.57 12.94 9.15
CA PHE A 365 8.78 14.09 9.53
C PHE A 365 7.59 14.33 8.59
N LEU A 366 7.85 14.41 7.28
CA LEU A 366 6.81 14.64 6.27
C LEU A 366 5.77 13.52 6.22
N ASN A 367 6.21 12.26 6.34
CA ASN A 367 5.29 11.11 6.39
C ASN A 367 4.45 11.12 7.67
N SER A 368 5.05 11.47 8.81
CA SER A 368 4.33 11.55 10.09
C SER A 368 3.26 12.63 10.08
N LEU A 369 3.56 13.81 9.53
CA LEU A 369 2.57 14.87 9.38
C LEU A 369 1.44 14.45 8.41
N ALA A 370 1.76 13.77 7.33
CA ALA A 370 0.75 13.26 6.39
C ALA A 370 -0.21 12.28 7.11
N ALA A 371 0.34 11.32 7.86
CA ALA A 371 -0.43 10.36 8.64
C ALA A 371 -1.37 11.04 9.65
N ILE A 372 -0.82 11.97 10.45
CA ILE A 372 -1.60 12.75 11.42
C ILE A 372 -2.71 13.54 10.72
N GLY A 373 -2.40 14.19 9.60
CA GLY A 373 -3.38 14.97 8.84
C GLY A 373 -4.52 14.13 8.29
N LEU A 374 -4.23 12.93 7.76
CA LEU A 374 -5.26 12.00 7.28
C LEU A 374 -6.11 11.47 8.43
N ASP A 375 -5.49 11.15 9.56
CA ASP A 375 -6.22 10.66 10.73
C ASP A 375 -7.15 11.71 11.33
N GLU A 376 -6.68 12.94 11.49
CA GLU A 376 -7.49 14.06 11.96
C GLU A 376 -8.65 14.38 11.01
N TYR A 377 -8.42 14.34 9.70
CA TYR A 377 -9.49 14.47 8.72
C TYR A 377 -10.54 13.36 8.87
N ALA A 378 -10.10 12.12 9.10
CA ALA A 378 -11.00 10.98 9.23
C ALA A 378 -11.73 10.92 10.57
N ARG A 379 -11.24 11.60 11.62
CA ARG A 379 -11.79 11.56 12.98
C ARG A 379 -13.30 11.84 13.05
N PRO A 380 -13.83 12.95 12.51
CA PRO A 380 -15.28 13.23 12.59
C PRO A 380 -16.13 12.22 11.80
N LEU A 381 -15.50 11.43 10.95
CA LEU A 381 -16.17 10.40 10.16
C LEU A 381 -16.28 9.06 10.90
N ARG A 382 -15.60 8.90 12.04
CA ARG A 382 -15.64 7.70 12.86
C ARG A 382 -16.93 7.61 13.62
N ARG A 383 -17.49 6.42 13.71
CA ARG A 383 -18.72 6.14 14.47
C ARG A 383 -18.45 5.84 15.94
N ARG A 384 -17.19 5.58 16.31
CA ARG A 384 -16.74 5.27 17.68
C ARG A 384 -15.36 5.85 17.90
N GLU A 385 -15.06 6.24 19.11
CA GLU A 385 -13.73 6.65 19.54
C GLU A 385 -12.70 5.50 19.42
N ASP A 386 -11.45 5.87 19.24
CA ASP A 386 -10.32 4.95 19.16
C ASP A 386 -9.13 5.43 20.01
N PRO A 387 -9.16 5.16 21.33
CA PRO A 387 -8.10 5.61 22.23
C PRO A 387 -6.70 5.06 21.85
N ALA A 388 -6.64 3.87 21.24
CA ALA A 388 -5.37 3.29 20.81
C ALA A 388 -4.75 4.08 19.65
N ARG A 389 -5.59 4.52 18.72
CA ARG A 389 -5.17 5.36 17.60
C ARG A 389 -4.76 6.76 18.08
N ASP A 390 -5.50 7.32 19.03
CA ASP A 390 -5.18 8.60 19.66
C ASP A 390 -3.81 8.56 20.36
N ALA A 391 -3.48 7.44 20.99
CA ALA A 391 -2.18 7.23 21.61
C ALA A 391 -1.07 7.10 20.57
N TYR A 392 -1.33 6.41 19.46
CA TYR A 392 -0.41 6.28 18.33
C TYR A 392 -0.09 7.63 17.69
N ASP A 393 -1.11 8.47 17.44
CA ASP A 393 -0.93 9.79 16.82
C ASP A 393 -0.11 10.72 17.71
N ARG A 394 -0.30 10.66 19.05
CA ARG A 394 0.54 11.40 20.02
C ARG A 394 2.00 10.96 19.97
N GLU A 395 2.25 9.65 19.94
CA GLU A 395 3.61 9.12 19.80
C GLU A 395 4.23 9.56 18.48
N LEU A 396 3.45 9.54 17.39
CA LEU A 396 3.89 9.94 16.07
C LEU A 396 4.24 11.43 16.01
N LEU A 397 3.41 12.29 16.63
CA LEU A 397 3.68 13.73 16.72
C LEU A 397 4.97 14.01 17.50
N THR A 398 5.18 13.33 18.64
CA THR A 398 6.42 13.47 19.42
C THR A 398 7.64 13.12 18.58
N LYS A 399 7.60 11.99 17.90
CA LYS A 399 8.69 11.56 17.00
C LYS A 399 8.88 12.51 15.80
N ALA A 400 7.82 13.11 15.29
CA ALA A 400 7.90 14.10 14.23
C ALA A 400 8.65 15.36 14.70
N VAL A 401 8.37 15.83 15.92
CA VAL A 401 9.10 16.96 16.53
C VAL A 401 10.59 16.62 16.72
N GLU A 402 10.91 15.41 17.18
CA GLU A 402 12.31 14.96 17.30
C GLU A 402 13.00 14.90 15.93
N ALA A 403 12.31 14.40 14.91
CA ALA A 403 12.83 14.35 13.55
C ALA A 403 13.05 15.76 12.97
N ARG A 404 12.14 16.72 13.27
CA ARG A 404 12.31 18.14 12.92
C ARG A 404 13.60 18.70 13.52
N LYS A 405 13.80 18.56 14.83
CA LYS A 405 15.01 19.01 15.52
C LYS A 405 16.26 18.38 14.90
N LYS A 406 16.22 17.07 14.60
CA LYS A 406 17.34 16.33 14.02
C LYS A 406 17.75 16.86 12.64
N PHE A 407 16.81 17.03 11.69
CA PHE A 407 17.21 17.50 10.35
C PHE A 407 17.64 18.97 10.36
N LEU A 408 17.05 19.82 11.22
CA LEU A 408 17.45 21.21 11.38
C LEU A 408 18.90 21.31 11.89
N SER A 409 19.22 20.65 12.99
CA SER A 409 20.57 20.67 13.57
C SER A 409 21.63 20.14 12.59
N LEU A 410 21.34 19.08 11.86
CA LEU A 410 22.27 18.52 10.86
C LEU A 410 22.50 19.48 9.67
N THR A 411 21.44 20.19 9.23
CA THR A 411 21.55 21.16 8.14
C THR A 411 22.33 22.42 8.55
N GLU A 412 22.11 22.93 9.76
CA GLU A 412 22.87 24.05 10.33
C GLU A 412 24.37 23.72 10.45
N LEU A 413 24.69 22.56 11.02
CA LEU A 413 26.09 22.08 11.12
C LEU A 413 26.75 21.95 9.75
N SER A 414 26.04 21.41 8.75
CA SER A 414 26.54 21.30 7.39
C SER A 414 26.79 22.66 6.73
N GLN A 415 25.92 23.65 6.96
CA GLN A 415 26.08 25.00 6.45
C GLN A 415 27.24 25.73 7.14
N ALA A 416 27.37 25.57 8.46
CA ALA A 416 28.48 26.13 9.20
C ALA A 416 29.85 25.59 8.72
N ALA A 417 29.92 24.26 8.53
CA ALA A 417 31.13 23.61 8.01
C ALA A 417 31.54 24.14 6.61
N ARG A 418 30.56 24.35 5.73
CA ARG A 418 30.80 24.91 4.39
C ARG A 418 31.30 26.37 4.42
N ARG A 419 30.80 27.19 5.38
CA ARG A 419 31.25 28.57 5.55
C ARG A 419 32.69 28.67 6.07
N VAL A 420 33.15 27.70 6.84
CA VAL A 420 34.54 27.64 7.35
C VAL A 420 35.50 27.13 6.28
N SER A 421 35.03 26.35 5.31
CA SER A 421 35.84 25.78 4.23
C SER A 421 35.86 26.62 2.94
N ALA A 422 35.08 27.71 2.86
CA ALA A 422 35.04 28.69 1.78
C ALA A 422 35.80 29.95 2.16
#